data_a4d147aace803879b1a6cfe4fd155fdf
#
_entry.id   a4d147aace803879b1a6cfe4fd155fdf
#
_cell.length_a   1.000
_cell.length_b   1.000
_cell.length_c   1.000
_cell.angle_alpha   90.00
_cell.angle_beta   90.00
_cell.angle_gamma   90.00
#
_symmetry.space_group_name_H-M   'P 1'
#
loop_
_entity.id
_entity.type
_entity.pdbx_description
1 polymer ?
#
loop_
_entity_poly.entity_id
_entity_poly.type
_entity_poly.pdbx_seq_one_letter_code
_entity_poly.pdbx_strand_id
1 'polypeptide(L)'
;WYITGAAEAEHFTLLAKTGDEVRGGLTAFLFHRDEPGWHIDRRIGIMGPEEHGGHCELVFDGLTLDDDRVLMGVGKGLKVTQIRLGLARLTHCMRWLGLAKRAVAIAADYARNREGFGIKLAERESIQMKLGQAAMDIEIGRVMVMRAAWRIEQGSKARQDISIAKIHVSQLLNRVTSDAIQICGARGYSCLLYTSDAADEVVRV
;
A
#
# COMPACT_ATOMS: atom_id res chain seq x y z
N TRP A 1 -2.20 -11.23 -13.93
CA TRP A 1 -2.90 -9.95 -14.08
C TRP A 1 -2.49 -8.97 -12.98
N TYR A 2 -2.53 -7.69 -13.30
CA TYR A 2 -2.25 -6.57 -12.39
C TYR A 2 -0.87 -6.63 -11.73
N ILE A 3 0.15 -7.04 -12.50
CA ILE A 3 1.52 -7.13 -11.99
C ILE A 3 2.14 -5.74 -11.96
N THR A 4 2.22 -5.17 -10.76
CA THR A 4 2.75 -3.82 -10.55
C THR A 4 4.26 -3.78 -10.81
N GLY A 5 4.69 -2.78 -11.58
CA GLY A 5 6.09 -2.54 -11.88
C GLY A 5 6.69 -3.46 -12.95
N ALA A 6 5.90 -4.36 -13.56
CA ALA A 6 6.43 -5.35 -14.49
C ALA A 6 7.10 -4.74 -15.72
N ALA A 7 6.67 -3.56 -16.18
CA ALA A 7 7.27 -2.91 -17.32
C ALA A 7 8.73 -2.46 -17.08
N GLU A 8 9.12 -2.23 -15.83
CA GLU A 8 10.47 -1.77 -15.44
C GLU A 8 11.28 -2.82 -14.67
N ALA A 9 10.62 -3.87 -14.13
CA ALA A 9 11.29 -4.89 -13.35
C ALA A 9 12.27 -5.72 -14.20
N GLU A 10 13.44 -6.00 -13.66
CA GLU A 10 14.44 -6.88 -14.27
C GLU A 10 14.27 -8.32 -13.78
N HIS A 11 13.83 -8.52 -12.54
CA HIS A 11 13.66 -9.82 -11.92
C HIS A 11 12.23 -10.03 -11.44
N PHE A 12 11.76 -11.25 -11.58
CA PHE A 12 10.40 -11.66 -11.25
C PHE A 12 10.39 -12.88 -10.34
N THR A 13 9.46 -12.88 -9.39
CA THR A 13 9.12 -14.10 -8.66
C THR A 13 7.82 -14.66 -9.22
N LEU A 14 7.89 -15.82 -9.84
CA LEU A 14 6.76 -16.55 -10.36
C LEU A 14 6.31 -17.61 -9.35
N LEU A 15 5.01 -17.65 -9.05
CA LEU A 15 4.42 -18.70 -8.26
C LEU A 15 3.60 -19.60 -9.19
N ALA A 16 4.05 -20.83 -9.38
CA ALA A 16 3.41 -21.80 -10.29
C ALA A 16 2.91 -23.02 -9.53
N LYS A 17 1.84 -23.61 -10.05
CA LYS A 17 1.34 -24.92 -9.60
C LYS A 17 2.23 -26.01 -10.18
N THR A 18 2.91 -26.77 -9.33
CA THR A 18 3.81 -27.87 -9.71
C THR A 18 3.37 -29.23 -9.15
N GLY A 19 2.27 -29.24 -8.41
CA GLY A 19 1.68 -30.49 -7.86
C GLY A 19 0.23 -30.28 -7.49
N ASP A 20 -0.47 -31.35 -7.15
CA ASP A 20 -1.91 -31.33 -6.83
C ASP A 20 -2.22 -31.12 -5.34
N GLU A 21 -1.21 -31.11 -4.49
CA GLU A 21 -1.38 -30.91 -3.06
C GLU A 21 -1.86 -29.50 -2.74
N VAL A 22 -2.87 -29.39 -1.87
CA VAL A 22 -3.49 -28.12 -1.48
C VAL A 22 -2.48 -27.13 -0.86
N ARG A 23 -1.48 -27.61 -0.13
CA ARG A 23 -0.47 -26.78 0.54
C ARG A 23 0.96 -26.93 0.01
N GLY A 24 1.24 -28.01 -0.70
CA GLY A 24 2.55 -28.34 -1.26
C GLY A 24 2.65 -28.19 -2.78
N GLY A 25 1.53 -27.94 -3.45
CA GLY A 25 1.47 -27.90 -4.92
C GLY A 25 1.98 -26.61 -5.58
N LEU A 26 2.46 -25.64 -4.78
CA LEU A 26 2.98 -24.36 -5.31
C LEU A 26 4.49 -24.27 -5.13
N THR A 27 5.19 -23.94 -6.22
CA THR A 27 6.63 -23.67 -6.23
C THR A 27 6.87 -22.22 -6.66
N ALA A 28 7.83 -21.56 -6.01
CA ALA A 28 8.24 -20.21 -6.37
C ALA A 28 9.55 -20.27 -7.16
N PHE A 29 9.59 -19.55 -8.27
CA PHE A 29 10.74 -19.42 -9.15
C PHE A 29 11.20 -17.97 -9.23
N LEU A 30 12.50 -17.77 -9.39
CA LEU A 30 13.08 -16.49 -9.74
C LEU A 30 13.50 -16.53 -11.21
N PHE A 31 13.08 -15.53 -12.01
CA PHE A 31 13.51 -15.42 -13.38
C PHE A 31 13.86 -13.99 -13.75
N HIS A 32 14.72 -13.82 -14.75
CA HIS A 32 15.13 -12.55 -15.29
C HIS A 32 14.25 -12.14 -16.46
N ARG A 33 14.15 -10.85 -16.71
CA ARG A 33 13.39 -10.25 -17.82
C ARG A 33 13.74 -10.87 -19.19
N ASP A 34 15.01 -11.17 -19.42
CA ASP A 34 15.51 -11.64 -20.71
C ASP A 34 15.28 -13.15 -20.94
N GLU A 35 14.71 -13.87 -19.96
CA GLU A 35 14.34 -15.27 -20.17
C GLU A 35 13.25 -15.38 -21.24
N PRO A 36 13.38 -16.31 -22.23
CA PRO A 36 12.37 -16.48 -23.26
C PRO A 36 11.12 -17.19 -22.73
N GLY A 37 10.00 -17.08 -23.45
CA GLY A 37 8.76 -17.80 -23.15
C GLY A 37 7.81 -17.04 -22.24
N TRP A 38 7.95 -15.73 -22.15
CA TRP A 38 6.98 -14.83 -21.52
C TRP A 38 7.01 -13.45 -22.18
N HIS A 39 5.92 -12.68 -22.02
CA HIS A 39 5.85 -11.29 -22.46
C HIS A 39 4.81 -10.49 -21.68
N ILE A 40 4.92 -9.18 -21.76
CA ILE A 40 3.87 -8.28 -21.32
C ILE A 40 2.86 -8.16 -22.45
N ASP A 41 1.63 -8.64 -22.22
CA ASP A 41 0.54 -8.55 -23.20
C ASP A 41 0.04 -7.10 -23.30
N ARG A 42 -0.24 -6.49 -22.15
CA ARG A 42 -0.70 -5.10 -22.09
C ARG A 42 -0.44 -4.43 -20.75
N ARG A 43 -0.40 -3.12 -20.76
CA ARG A 43 -0.54 -2.29 -19.56
C ARG A 43 -2.02 -2.10 -19.23
N ILE A 44 -2.36 -2.15 -17.95
CA ILE A 44 -3.73 -2.01 -17.46
C ILE A 44 -3.86 -0.64 -16.82
N GLY A 45 -4.75 0.21 -17.38
CA GLY A 45 -5.06 1.52 -16.83
C GLY A 45 -5.73 1.40 -15.45
N ILE A 46 -5.39 2.30 -14.54
CA ILE A 46 -5.94 2.40 -13.19
C ILE A 46 -6.51 3.80 -12.93
N MET A 47 -7.26 3.95 -11.85
CA MET A 47 -7.69 5.27 -11.36
C MET A 47 -6.48 5.97 -10.69
N GLY A 48 -5.85 6.87 -11.41
CA GLY A 48 -4.70 7.61 -10.92
C GLY A 48 -3.54 7.63 -11.92
N PRO A 49 -2.45 8.34 -11.59
CA PRO A 49 -1.27 8.36 -12.44
C PRO A 49 -0.61 6.98 -12.49
N GLU A 50 -0.08 6.64 -13.65
CA GLU A 50 0.73 5.45 -13.83
C GLU A 50 2.13 5.71 -13.25
N GLU A 51 2.48 4.98 -12.21
CA GLU A 51 3.78 5.10 -11.55
C GLU A 51 4.56 3.78 -11.66
N HIS A 52 5.89 3.87 -11.70
CA HIS A 52 6.81 2.72 -11.56
C HIS A 52 6.48 1.54 -12.48
N GLY A 53 6.35 1.78 -13.78
CA GLY A 53 6.11 0.74 -14.77
C GLY A 53 4.68 0.20 -14.81
N GLY A 54 3.74 0.87 -14.13
CA GLY A 54 2.30 0.59 -14.18
C GLY A 54 1.91 -0.80 -13.69
N HIS A 55 0.70 -1.20 -14.08
CA HIS A 55 0.17 -2.56 -13.86
C HIS A 55 0.09 -3.29 -15.19
N CYS A 56 0.64 -4.48 -15.25
CA CYS A 56 0.72 -5.24 -16.50
C CYS A 56 0.00 -6.58 -16.41
N GLU A 57 -0.50 -7.04 -17.54
CA GLU A 57 -0.87 -8.43 -17.77
C GLU A 57 0.33 -9.16 -18.38
N LEU A 58 0.72 -10.27 -17.77
CA LEU A 58 1.83 -11.10 -18.23
C LEU A 58 1.26 -12.41 -18.79
N VAL A 59 1.82 -12.84 -19.91
CA VAL A 59 1.53 -14.12 -20.52
C VAL A 59 2.80 -14.97 -20.50
N PHE A 60 2.65 -16.22 -20.10
CA PHE A 60 3.71 -17.22 -20.06
C PHE A 60 3.36 -18.30 -21.06
N ASP A 61 4.23 -18.50 -22.05
CA ASP A 61 4.09 -19.52 -23.09
C ASP A 61 5.47 -20.11 -23.39
N GLY A 62 5.72 -21.28 -22.81
CA GLY A 62 6.99 -21.99 -22.98
C GLY A 62 8.15 -21.44 -22.15
N LEU A 63 7.91 -20.65 -21.09
CA LEU A 63 8.98 -20.28 -20.17
C LEU A 63 9.55 -21.52 -19.49
N THR A 64 10.82 -21.78 -19.71
CA THR A 64 11.56 -22.90 -19.10
C THR A 64 12.58 -22.35 -18.10
N LEU A 65 12.54 -22.88 -16.88
CA LEU A 65 13.42 -22.47 -15.79
C LEU A 65 14.09 -23.68 -15.19
N ASP A 66 15.41 -23.59 -14.97
CA ASP A 66 16.20 -24.65 -14.35
C ASP A 66 15.92 -24.78 -12.83
N ASP A 67 16.32 -25.89 -12.24
CA ASP A 67 16.10 -26.18 -10.82
C ASP A 67 16.80 -25.18 -9.87
N ASP A 68 17.88 -24.55 -10.30
CA ASP A 68 18.59 -23.50 -9.55
C ASP A 68 17.76 -22.22 -9.38
N ARG A 69 16.74 -22.03 -10.19
CA ARG A 69 15.79 -20.90 -10.11
C ARG A 69 14.68 -21.14 -9.07
N VAL A 70 14.62 -22.33 -8.46
CA VAL A 70 13.61 -22.67 -7.46
C VAL A 70 13.96 -22.03 -6.10
N LEU A 71 13.05 -21.22 -5.58
CA LEU A 71 13.22 -20.58 -4.28
C LEU A 71 12.78 -21.52 -3.14
N MET A 72 13.70 -21.82 -2.20
CA MET A 72 13.48 -22.66 -1.01
C MET A 72 13.12 -24.13 -1.29
N GLY A 73 13.04 -24.56 -2.55
CA GLY A 73 12.71 -25.91 -2.96
C GLY A 73 11.28 -26.12 -3.47
N VAL A 74 11.06 -27.21 -4.18
CA VAL A 74 9.77 -27.57 -4.78
C VAL A 74 8.70 -27.70 -3.69
N GLY A 75 7.48 -27.24 -3.99
CA GLY A 75 6.36 -27.25 -3.06
C GLY A 75 6.43 -26.22 -1.91
N LYS A 76 7.44 -25.36 -1.88
CA LYS A 76 7.63 -24.34 -0.83
C LYS A 76 7.14 -22.94 -1.22
N GLY A 77 6.51 -22.76 -2.37
CA GLY A 77 6.09 -21.47 -2.90
C GLY A 77 5.15 -20.70 -1.94
N LEU A 78 4.20 -21.38 -1.31
CA LEU A 78 3.34 -20.73 -0.31
C LEU A 78 4.15 -20.21 0.88
N LYS A 79 5.20 -20.92 1.31
CA LYS A 79 6.07 -20.49 2.41
C LYS A 79 6.87 -19.24 2.03
N VAL A 80 7.44 -19.20 0.81
CA VAL A 80 8.11 -18.02 0.25
C VAL A 80 7.19 -16.80 0.28
N THR A 81 5.98 -16.98 -0.25
CA THR A 81 4.96 -15.94 -0.31
C THR A 81 4.59 -15.42 1.08
N GLN A 82 4.38 -16.31 2.06
CA GLN A 82 3.99 -15.91 3.41
C GLN A 82 5.10 -15.15 4.16
N ILE A 83 6.37 -15.50 3.95
CA ILE A 83 7.50 -14.75 4.53
C ILE A 83 7.51 -13.32 3.98
N ARG A 84 7.45 -13.17 2.67
CA ARG A 84 7.43 -11.86 2.01
C ARG A 84 6.21 -11.02 2.40
N LEU A 85 5.00 -11.61 2.37
CA LEU A 85 3.75 -10.91 2.66
C LEU A 85 3.65 -10.47 4.14
N GLY A 86 4.25 -11.20 5.06
CA GLY A 86 4.28 -10.80 6.46
C GLY A 86 4.88 -9.40 6.63
N LEU A 87 6.09 -9.21 6.11
CA LEU A 87 6.78 -7.91 6.17
C LEU A 87 6.08 -6.86 5.30
N ALA A 88 5.65 -7.21 4.09
CA ALA A 88 4.97 -6.28 3.19
C ALA A 88 3.68 -5.69 3.79
N ARG A 89 2.91 -6.49 4.54
CA ARG A 89 1.70 -5.99 5.23
C ARG A 89 2.04 -4.89 6.24
N LEU A 90 3.16 -5.03 6.97
CA LEU A 90 3.59 -4.03 7.95
C LEU A 90 4.06 -2.74 7.26
N THR A 91 4.82 -2.85 6.17
CA THR A 91 5.26 -1.67 5.39
C THR A 91 4.07 -0.94 4.75
N HIS A 92 3.03 -1.66 4.32
CA HIS A 92 1.78 -1.01 3.88
C HIS A 92 1.12 -0.20 5.01
N CYS A 93 1.08 -0.73 6.24
CA CYS A 93 0.55 0.02 7.37
C CYS A 93 1.34 1.33 7.62
N MET A 94 2.66 1.28 7.56
CA MET A 94 3.51 2.47 7.70
C MET A 94 3.17 3.53 6.66
N ARG A 95 3.09 3.14 5.39
CA ARG A 95 2.76 4.04 4.28
C ARG A 95 1.36 4.65 4.45
N TRP A 96 0.38 3.85 4.82
CA TRP A 96 -0.99 4.32 5.03
C TRP A 96 -1.14 5.26 6.22
N LEU A 97 -0.38 5.05 7.29
CA LEU A 97 -0.31 6.01 8.41
C LEU A 97 0.27 7.35 7.97
N GLY A 98 1.29 7.33 7.10
CA GLY A 98 1.84 8.54 6.50
C GLY A 98 0.80 9.31 5.67
N LEU A 99 0.05 8.61 4.83
CA LEU A 99 -1.05 9.20 4.04
C LEU A 99 -2.16 9.77 4.93
N ALA A 100 -2.58 9.03 5.96
CA ALA A 100 -3.60 9.49 6.91
C ALA A 100 -3.14 10.75 7.66
N LYS A 101 -1.88 10.78 8.12
CA LYS A 101 -1.29 11.95 8.77
C LYS A 101 -1.28 13.16 7.85
N ARG A 102 -0.90 12.99 6.58
CA ARG A 102 -0.94 14.07 5.57
C ARG A 102 -2.36 14.57 5.34
N ALA A 103 -3.34 13.67 5.17
CA ALA A 103 -4.74 14.04 4.98
C ALA A 103 -5.30 14.87 6.16
N VAL A 104 -5.00 14.47 7.40
CA VAL A 104 -5.39 15.24 8.60
C VAL A 104 -4.73 16.61 8.63
N ALA A 105 -3.44 16.70 8.30
CA ALA A 105 -2.72 17.97 8.29
C ALA A 105 -3.34 18.97 7.29
N ILE A 106 -3.65 18.51 6.07
CA ILE A 106 -4.32 19.31 5.03
C ILE A 106 -5.71 19.76 5.50
N ALA A 107 -6.52 18.83 6.03
CA ALA A 107 -7.86 19.15 6.52
C ALA A 107 -7.84 20.15 7.69
N ALA A 108 -6.91 19.98 8.61
CA ALA A 108 -6.73 20.89 9.77
C ALA A 108 -6.30 22.29 9.33
N ASP A 109 -5.37 22.37 8.38
CA ASP A 109 -4.94 23.66 7.82
C ASP A 109 -6.08 24.37 7.09
N TYR A 110 -6.81 23.63 6.24
CA TYR A 110 -7.99 24.18 5.57
C TYR A 110 -9.04 24.67 6.56
N ALA A 111 -9.33 23.89 7.61
CA ALA A 111 -10.34 24.25 8.62
C ALA A 111 -9.96 25.51 9.40
N ARG A 112 -8.66 25.74 9.67
CA ARG A 112 -8.17 26.96 10.34
C ARG A 112 -8.30 28.22 9.48
N ASN A 113 -8.21 28.07 8.17
CA ASN A 113 -8.20 29.20 7.23
C ASN A 113 -9.56 29.48 6.60
N ARG A 114 -10.42 28.45 6.46
CA ARG A 114 -11.74 28.59 5.83
C ARG A 114 -12.79 29.16 6.80
N GLU A 115 -13.39 30.26 6.43
CA GLU A 115 -14.54 30.85 7.11
C GLU A 115 -15.83 30.55 6.33
N GLY A 116 -16.90 30.27 7.05
CA GLY A 116 -18.22 30.05 6.49
C GLY A 116 -19.30 30.27 7.56
N PHE A 117 -20.33 31.02 7.19
CA PHE A 117 -21.41 31.40 8.12
C PHE A 117 -20.91 32.14 9.37
N GLY A 118 -19.95 33.04 9.19
CA GLY A 118 -19.44 33.95 10.22
C GLY A 118 -18.45 33.35 11.22
N ILE A 119 -18.05 32.08 11.08
CA ILE A 119 -17.04 31.43 11.92
C ILE A 119 -16.08 30.58 11.09
N LYS A 120 -14.90 30.32 11.62
CA LYS A 120 -13.95 29.38 10.99
C LYS A 120 -14.45 27.94 11.12
N LEU A 121 -14.14 27.11 10.14
CA LEU A 121 -14.50 25.68 10.21
C LEU A 121 -13.89 24.99 11.42
N ALA A 122 -12.66 25.35 11.82
CA ALA A 122 -12.00 24.84 13.01
C ALA A 122 -12.73 25.11 14.32
N GLU A 123 -13.63 26.10 14.37
CA GLU A 123 -14.44 26.42 15.55
C GLU A 123 -15.71 25.55 15.67
N ARG A 124 -16.02 24.77 14.63
CA ARG A 124 -17.16 23.85 14.65
C ARG A 124 -16.81 22.57 15.39
N GLU A 125 -17.61 22.23 16.39
CA GLU A 125 -17.42 21.00 17.19
C GLU A 125 -17.34 19.74 16.34
N SER A 126 -18.18 19.61 15.31
CA SER A 126 -18.18 18.45 14.41
C SER A 126 -16.83 18.27 13.67
N ILE A 127 -16.17 19.35 13.33
CA ILE A 127 -14.83 19.34 12.69
C ILE A 127 -13.76 18.96 13.72
N GLN A 128 -13.83 19.56 14.92
CA GLN A 128 -12.90 19.25 16.01
C GLN A 128 -12.96 17.77 16.41
N MET A 129 -14.17 17.20 16.52
CA MET A 129 -14.38 15.79 16.81
C MET A 129 -13.75 14.87 15.75
N LYS A 130 -13.96 15.18 14.46
CA LYS A 130 -13.37 14.40 13.35
C LYS A 130 -11.83 14.45 13.38
N LEU A 131 -11.26 15.62 13.54
CA LEU A 131 -9.80 15.80 13.59
C LEU A 131 -9.19 15.16 14.84
N GLY A 132 -9.84 15.29 16.00
CA GLY A 132 -9.41 14.67 17.25
C GLY A 132 -9.44 13.13 17.18
N GLN A 133 -10.53 12.56 16.66
CA GLN A 133 -10.64 11.12 16.45
C GLN A 133 -9.57 10.61 15.48
N ALA A 134 -9.34 11.32 14.37
CA ALA A 134 -8.32 10.95 13.41
C ALA A 134 -6.90 10.97 14.01
N ALA A 135 -6.57 11.98 14.80
CA ALA A 135 -5.28 12.09 15.48
C ALA A 135 -5.06 10.92 16.47
N MET A 136 -6.07 10.60 17.26
CA MET A 136 -6.03 9.48 18.21
C MET A 136 -5.83 8.14 17.49
N ASP A 137 -6.59 7.88 16.43
CA ASP A 137 -6.52 6.62 15.70
C ASP A 137 -5.20 6.44 14.95
N ILE A 138 -4.61 7.52 14.44
CA ILE A 138 -3.27 7.51 13.84
C ILE A 138 -2.22 7.11 14.87
N GLU A 139 -2.30 7.64 16.09
CA GLU A 139 -1.34 7.31 17.15
C GLU A 139 -1.52 5.85 17.61
N ILE A 140 -2.75 5.37 17.76
CA ILE A 140 -3.04 3.95 18.04
C ILE A 140 -2.45 3.05 16.93
N GLY A 141 -2.70 3.39 15.67
CA GLY A 141 -2.16 2.64 14.53
C GLY A 141 -0.64 2.61 14.52
N ARG A 142 0.01 3.74 14.85
CA ARG A 142 1.46 3.84 14.97
C ARG A 142 2.01 2.93 16.05
N VAL A 143 1.43 2.93 17.24
CA VAL A 143 1.83 2.06 18.34
C VAL A 143 1.68 0.58 17.97
N MET A 144 0.59 0.20 17.29
CA MET A 144 0.39 -1.16 16.80
C MET A 144 1.48 -1.61 15.82
N VAL A 145 1.86 -0.74 14.87
CA VAL A 145 2.93 -1.02 13.91
C VAL A 145 4.27 -1.17 14.60
N MET A 146 4.61 -0.26 15.52
CA MET A 146 5.85 -0.31 16.30
C MET A 146 5.93 -1.58 17.16
N ARG A 147 4.83 -1.97 17.80
CA ARG A 147 4.77 -3.22 18.57
C ARG A 147 4.99 -4.45 17.68
N ALA A 148 4.36 -4.50 16.50
CA ALA A 148 4.54 -5.61 15.57
C ALA A 148 6.00 -5.69 15.09
N ALA A 149 6.62 -4.56 14.76
CA ALA A 149 8.03 -4.48 14.36
C ALA A 149 8.95 -4.97 15.47
N TRP A 150 8.76 -4.48 16.70
CA TRP A 150 9.52 -4.92 17.86
C TRP A 150 9.41 -6.44 18.10
N ARG A 151 8.20 -7.03 17.99
CA ARG A 151 8.03 -8.48 18.13
C ARG A 151 8.75 -9.27 17.04
N ILE A 152 8.80 -8.75 15.81
CA ILE A 152 9.58 -9.37 14.73
C ILE A 152 11.06 -9.34 15.08
N GLU A 153 11.58 -8.22 15.56
CA GLU A 153 12.97 -8.06 15.98
C GLU A 153 13.34 -9.05 17.10
N GLN A 154 12.41 -9.36 18.00
CA GLN A 154 12.56 -10.39 19.04
C GLN A 154 12.40 -11.84 18.50
N GLY A 155 12.40 -12.06 17.19
CA GLY A 155 12.30 -13.37 16.56
C GLY A 155 10.88 -13.95 16.45
N SER A 156 9.85 -13.23 16.86
CA SER A 156 8.45 -13.66 16.71
C SER A 156 7.99 -13.48 15.25
N LYS A 157 7.10 -14.36 14.79
CA LYS A 157 6.42 -14.18 13.50
C LYS A 157 5.39 -13.03 13.52
N ALA A 158 4.99 -12.56 14.68
CA ALA A 158 4.05 -11.45 14.94
C ALA A 158 2.79 -11.44 14.04
N ARG A 159 2.30 -12.60 13.59
CA ARG A 159 1.21 -12.69 12.59
C ARG A 159 -0.06 -12.01 13.06
N GLN A 160 -0.42 -12.20 14.33
CA GLN A 160 -1.62 -11.61 14.91
C GLN A 160 -1.47 -10.09 15.00
N ASP A 161 -0.33 -9.59 15.50
CA ASP A 161 -0.08 -8.16 15.63
C ASP A 161 -0.12 -7.46 14.26
N ILE A 162 0.50 -8.07 13.23
CA ILE A 162 0.45 -7.58 11.85
C ILE A 162 -0.99 -7.55 11.31
N SER A 163 -1.77 -8.59 11.57
CA SER A 163 -3.16 -8.65 11.10
C SER A 163 -4.05 -7.60 11.76
N ILE A 164 -3.92 -7.41 13.07
CA ILE A 164 -4.63 -6.38 13.84
C ILE A 164 -4.26 -4.99 13.31
N ALA A 165 -2.96 -4.70 13.19
CA ALA A 165 -2.47 -3.42 12.66
C ALA A 165 -3.00 -3.17 11.23
N LYS A 166 -2.98 -4.20 10.37
CA LYS A 166 -3.45 -4.10 8.99
C LYS A 166 -4.95 -3.74 8.92
N ILE A 167 -5.79 -4.38 9.72
CA ILE A 167 -7.23 -4.12 9.76
C ILE A 167 -7.47 -2.69 10.26
N HIS A 168 -6.91 -2.33 11.42
CA HIS A 168 -7.09 -1.01 12.01
C HIS A 168 -6.63 0.11 11.07
N VAL A 169 -5.41 0.04 10.55
CA VAL A 169 -4.84 1.09 9.72
C VAL A 169 -5.56 1.23 8.37
N SER A 170 -6.05 0.13 7.78
CA SER A 170 -6.83 0.22 6.55
C SER A 170 -8.18 0.91 6.75
N GLN A 171 -8.89 0.60 7.83
CA GLN A 171 -10.16 1.25 8.19
C GLN A 171 -9.95 2.73 8.56
N LEU A 172 -8.90 3.00 9.32
CA LEU A 172 -8.48 4.36 9.67
C LEU A 172 -8.24 5.20 8.42
N LEU A 173 -7.42 4.71 7.46
CA LEU A 173 -7.13 5.47 6.25
C LEU A 173 -8.40 5.84 5.48
N ASN A 174 -9.29 4.87 5.26
CA ASN A 174 -10.56 5.13 4.56
C ASN A 174 -11.40 6.22 5.25
N ARG A 175 -11.55 6.14 6.57
CA ARG A 175 -12.32 7.13 7.34
C ARG A 175 -11.66 8.50 7.28
N VAL A 176 -10.37 8.57 7.56
CA VAL A 176 -9.63 9.84 7.63
C VAL A 176 -9.61 10.54 6.27
N THR A 177 -9.39 9.81 5.18
CA THR A 177 -9.42 10.41 3.84
C THR A 177 -10.81 10.90 3.45
N SER A 178 -11.86 10.13 3.77
CA SER A 178 -13.25 10.56 3.55
C SER A 178 -13.58 11.83 4.36
N ASP A 179 -13.21 11.88 5.63
CA ASP A 179 -13.43 13.04 6.49
C ASP A 179 -12.62 14.26 6.02
N ALA A 180 -11.39 14.06 5.56
CA ALA A 180 -10.55 15.14 5.01
C ALA A 180 -11.16 15.73 3.73
N ILE A 181 -11.65 14.87 2.82
CA ILE A 181 -12.37 15.31 1.61
C ILE A 181 -13.61 16.13 2.01
N GLN A 182 -14.39 15.64 2.97
CA GLN A 182 -15.59 16.33 3.44
C GLN A 182 -15.27 17.69 4.07
N ILE A 183 -14.23 17.78 4.90
CA ILE A 183 -13.79 19.03 5.53
C ILE A 183 -13.34 20.03 4.47
N CYS A 184 -12.57 19.62 3.49
CA CYS A 184 -12.07 20.46 2.39
C CYS A 184 -13.15 20.81 1.35
N GLY A 185 -14.32 20.17 1.39
CA GLY A 185 -15.45 20.44 0.48
C GLY A 185 -15.05 20.25 -0.99
N ALA A 186 -15.45 21.15 -1.87
CA ALA A 186 -15.15 21.06 -3.30
C ALA A 186 -13.66 20.98 -3.61
N ARG A 187 -12.80 21.62 -2.81
CA ARG A 187 -11.34 21.55 -2.95
C ARG A 187 -10.82 20.13 -2.68
N GLY A 188 -11.39 19.44 -1.68
CA GLY A 188 -11.04 18.04 -1.38
C GLY A 188 -11.39 17.05 -2.49
N TYR A 189 -12.39 17.38 -3.30
CA TYR A 189 -12.82 16.56 -4.44
C TYR A 189 -12.09 16.89 -5.75
N SER A 190 -11.37 18.00 -5.79
CA SER A 190 -10.62 18.43 -6.97
C SER A 190 -9.20 17.85 -6.99
N CYS A 191 -8.66 17.63 -8.19
CA CYS A 191 -7.27 17.20 -8.37
C CYS A 191 -6.25 18.20 -7.84
N LEU A 192 -6.64 19.47 -7.65
CA LEU A 192 -5.77 20.54 -7.15
C LEU A 192 -5.18 20.25 -5.77
N LEU A 193 -5.86 19.50 -4.91
CA LEU A 193 -5.36 19.14 -3.59
C LEU A 193 -4.29 18.04 -3.64
N TYR A 194 -4.38 17.14 -4.61
CA TYR A 194 -3.52 15.96 -4.71
C TYR A 194 -2.36 16.12 -5.68
N THR A 195 -2.46 17.04 -6.63
CA THR A 195 -1.46 17.25 -7.68
C THR A 195 -0.65 18.53 -7.49
N SER A 196 -1.26 19.64 -7.08
CA SER A 196 -0.56 20.92 -6.93
C SER A 196 0.37 20.94 -5.71
N ASP A 197 -0.03 20.36 -4.59
CA ASP A 197 0.82 20.32 -3.39
C ASP A 197 2.08 19.46 -3.60
N ALA A 198 1.99 18.39 -4.39
CA ALA A 198 3.15 17.58 -4.72
C ALA A 198 4.10 18.28 -5.70
N ALA A 199 3.58 19.11 -6.62
CA ALA A 199 4.37 19.89 -7.56
C ALA A 199 5.00 21.13 -6.91
N ASP A 200 4.29 21.80 -6.01
CA ASP A 200 4.77 23.02 -5.33
C ASP A 200 5.88 22.73 -4.29
N GLU A 201 5.89 21.54 -3.69
CA GLU A 201 6.98 21.09 -2.80
C GLU A 201 8.28 20.81 -3.58
N VAL A 202 8.20 20.42 -4.86
CA VAL A 202 9.36 20.16 -5.72
C VAL A 202 9.96 21.46 -6.31
N VAL A 203 9.19 22.53 -6.40
CA VAL A 203 9.62 23.81 -6.98
C VAL A 203 10.17 24.81 -5.94
N ARG A 204 10.04 24.50 -4.64
CA ARG A 204 10.55 25.32 -3.54
C ARG A 204 11.87 24.84 -2.90
N VAL A 205 12.69 24.10 -3.67
CA VAL A 205 14.07 23.75 -3.29
C VAL A 205 15.04 24.58 -4.08
#